data_439e22ad98c49cb7b85bf476501840a9
#
_entry.id   439e22ad98c49cb7b85bf476501840a9
#
_cell.length_a   1.000
_cell.length_b   1.000
_cell.length_c   1.000
_cell.angle_alpha   90.00
_cell.angle_beta   90.00
_cell.angle_gamma   90.00
#
_symmetry.space_group_name_H-M   'P 1'
#
loop_
_entity.id
_entity.type
_entity.pdbx_description
1 polymer ?
#
loop_
_entity_poly.entity_id
_entity_poly.type
_entity_poly.pdbx_seq_one_letter_code
_entity_poly.pdbx_strand_id
1 'polypeptide(L)'
;MRRRLRIAAAAVLAAGVALGSAGCSKKDDEGSTGEGGQVKLVLQTFQNFGYDQAIKDFEAAHPNIKVEHQKMGELRDFQPKLVQWLAAGSGAGDVVGLEEGVLLGYVQNPDKFANLLDLGAGELKANFPEWKWNNAMTPDGKKLIGLGTDVGGLAMCYRKDLFQQAGLPTDRDEVSKRMSTWQDYVALGKQFKASGKVKAAWLDSATSLMQPYVMQNSETFFFDKDNKFIGDTNPVIRQTWDLGLQMAKDGLTAKTQRWSADWDGAFKNSAFATLPCPAWMTEGVIAPKSGPANSGKWDIATIPGGGGNWGGSYLAVPAQTKHPKEAYELAKYLTSKEGHLAAFKEAGAMPSDIAGLDDPAFKDKTSEYFSGAPTGKIFGESVKNMKPVFLGAKHQQVWETIFEPQMQAAERGRLSSDAAWKKAVDEAKKATS
;
A
#
# COMPACT_ATOMS: atom_id res chain seq x y z
N MET A 1 38.58 41.74 -32.04
CA MET A 1 37.85 43.00 -32.16
C MET A 1 36.95 43.13 -30.94
N ARG A 2 37.32 43.81 -30.03
CA ARG A 2 37.15 45.02 -29.19
C ARG A 2 35.86 45.76 -29.46
N ARG A 3 34.99 45.90 -28.41
CA ARG A 3 34.26 47.11 -27.91
C ARG A 3 33.37 46.62 -26.76
N ARG A 4 33.70 46.89 -25.54
CA ARG A 4 33.73 48.02 -24.58
C ARG A 4 32.43 48.78 -24.42
N LEU A 5 31.92 48.67 -23.21
CA LEU A 5 31.43 49.70 -22.24
C LEU A 5 30.20 50.57 -22.63
N ARG A 6 29.22 50.62 -21.70
CA ARG A 6 29.05 51.84 -20.85
C ARG A 6 28.05 51.64 -19.71
N ILE A 7 28.52 52.04 -18.56
CA ILE A 7 27.87 52.27 -17.28
C ILE A 7 27.08 53.58 -17.36
N ALA A 8 25.92 53.66 -16.71
CA ALA A 8 25.37 54.92 -16.18
C ALA A 8 24.60 54.67 -14.89
N ALA A 9 25.17 55.18 -13.81
CA ALA A 9 24.56 55.36 -12.52
C ALA A 9 23.94 56.78 -12.44
N ALA A 10 22.81 56.92 -11.77
CA ALA A 10 22.38 58.16 -11.13
C ALA A 10 21.36 57.85 -10.04
N ALA A 11 21.56 58.27 -9.02
CA ALA A 11 21.44 58.55 -7.66
C ALA A 11 20.41 59.67 -7.34
N VAL A 12 19.76 59.49 -6.14
CA VAL A 12 19.40 60.48 -5.08
C VAL A 12 18.09 61.26 -5.21
N LEU A 13 17.20 61.08 -4.20
CA LEU A 13 16.84 62.03 -3.13
C LEU A 13 15.62 61.48 -2.36
N ALA A 14 15.70 61.26 -1.22
CA ALA A 14 15.52 61.62 0.19
C ALA A 14 14.26 62.44 0.53
N ALA A 15 13.67 61.99 1.64
CA ALA A 15 13.03 62.70 2.73
C ALA A 15 11.49 62.60 2.89
N GLY A 16 11.09 62.11 4.05
CA GLY A 16 9.73 62.23 4.61
C GLY A 16 9.56 61.39 5.87
N VAL A 17 10.03 61.95 7.02
CA VAL A 17 9.80 61.34 8.35
C VAL A 17 8.36 61.58 8.76
N ALA A 18 7.64 60.55 9.21
CA ALA A 18 6.50 60.71 10.11
C ALA A 18 6.53 59.54 11.15
N LEU A 19 6.78 59.93 12.39
CA LEU A 19 6.64 59.07 13.57
C LEU A 19 5.17 58.74 13.78
N GLY A 20 4.88 57.44 13.97
CA GLY A 20 3.59 56.92 14.40
C GLY A 20 3.80 55.69 15.27
N SER A 21 3.65 55.85 16.53
CA SER A 21 3.55 54.99 17.70
C SER A 21 3.47 53.46 17.51
N ALA A 22 4.37 52.80 18.23
CA ALA A 22 4.39 51.39 18.51
C ALA A 22 3.08 50.86 19.12
N GLY A 23 2.46 49.90 18.44
CA GLY A 23 1.49 48.98 18.99
C GLY A 23 1.99 47.57 18.74
N CYS A 24 2.64 46.95 19.73
CA CYS A 24 2.87 45.50 19.74
C CYS A 24 1.51 44.83 19.91
N SER A 25 0.89 44.41 18.83
CA SER A 25 -0.12 43.35 18.90
C SER A 25 0.56 42.02 18.52
N LYS A 26 0.66 41.12 19.48
CA LYS A 26 0.84 39.72 19.22
C LYS A 26 -0.24 39.31 18.22
N LYS A 27 0.14 38.95 16.99
CA LYS A 27 -0.70 38.15 16.13
C LYS A 27 -0.67 36.75 16.71
N ASP A 28 -1.71 36.40 17.42
CA ASP A 28 -2.08 34.98 17.56
C ASP A 28 -2.36 34.50 16.14
N ASP A 29 -1.60 33.49 15.76
CA ASP A 29 -1.68 32.82 14.45
C ASP A 29 -2.95 31.93 14.48
N GLU A 30 -4.12 32.56 14.31
CA GLU A 30 -5.38 31.85 14.15
C GLU A 30 -5.28 30.99 12.88
N GLY A 31 -5.52 29.70 13.04
CA GLY A 31 -5.59 28.74 11.92
C GLY A 31 -6.49 29.26 10.81
N SER A 32 -6.10 29.00 9.56
CA SER A 32 -6.82 29.39 8.36
C SER A 32 -8.28 28.92 8.39
N THR A 33 -9.17 29.72 8.98
CA THR A 33 -10.61 29.60 8.76
C THR A 33 -10.91 30.26 7.43
N GLY A 34 -11.50 29.51 6.48
CA GLY A 34 -12.08 30.07 5.26
C GLY A 34 -13.16 31.11 5.58
N GLU A 35 -13.54 31.92 4.59
CA GLU A 35 -14.64 32.88 4.71
C GLU A 35 -15.89 32.21 5.29
N GLY A 36 -16.34 32.64 6.46
CA GLY A 36 -17.56 32.12 7.11
C GLY A 36 -17.33 31.06 8.21
N GLY A 37 -16.09 30.91 8.79
CA GLY A 37 -15.84 29.96 9.87
C GLY A 37 -15.74 28.49 9.40
N GLN A 38 -15.59 28.24 8.11
CA GLN A 38 -15.44 26.90 7.51
C GLN A 38 -14.01 26.40 7.68
N VAL A 39 -13.86 25.16 8.19
CA VAL A 39 -12.58 24.46 8.29
C VAL A 39 -12.28 23.76 6.96
N LYS A 40 -11.08 23.98 6.42
CA LYS A 40 -10.58 23.25 5.25
C LYS A 40 -9.54 22.23 5.70
N LEU A 41 -9.84 20.95 5.50
CA LEU A 41 -8.93 19.83 5.76
C LEU A 41 -8.28 19.36 4.47
N VAL A 42 -7.01 18.98 4.54
CA VAL A 42 -6.28 18.33 3.46
C VAL A 42 -6.05 16.85 3.83
N LEU A 43 -6.62 15.94 3.04
CA LEU A 43 -6.36 14.50 3.09
C LEU A 43 -5.32 14.15 2.02
N GLN A 44 -4.18 13.59 2.41
CA GLN A 44 -3.15 13.11 1.48
C GLN A 44 -3.06 11.59 1.52
N THR A 45 -3.28 10.93 0.38
CA THR A 45 -3.12 9.48 0.24
C THR A 45 -2.19 9.16 -0.93
N PHE A 46 -1.45 8.07 -0.84
CA PHE A 46 -0.85 7.46 -2.03
C PHE A 46 -1.94 6.66 -2.77
N GLN A 47 -1.81 6.51 -4.09
CA GLN A 47 -2.78 5.80 -4.93
C GLN A 47 -4.25 6.23 -4.70
N ASN A 48 -5.22 5.35 -4.98
CA ASN A 48 -6.64 5.61 -4.75
C ASN A 48 -7.16 4.75 -3.59
N PHE A 49 -7.52 5.40 -2.48
CA PHE A 49 -8.13 4.75 -1.31
C PHE A 49 -9.65 4.53 -1.46
N GLY A 50 -10.27 5.09 -2.51
CA GLY A 50 -11.71 4.92 -2.75
C GLY A 50 -12.59 5.81 -1.89
N TYR A 51 -12.15 7.00 -1.52
CA TYR A 51 -12.85 7.87 -0.58
C TYR A 51 -13.68 8.99 -1.23
N ASP A 52 -13.80 9.06 -2.55
CA ASP A 52 -14.44 10.20 -3.22
C ASP A 52 -15.92 10.34 -2.82
N GLN A 53 -16.63 9.23 -2.68
CA GLN A 53 -18.03 9.27 -2.21
C GLN A 53 -18.11 9.47 -0.69
N ALA A 54 -17.28 8.79 0.09
CA ALA A 54 -17.28 8.91 1.55
C ALA A 54 -16.96 10.35 2.01
N ILE A 55 -16.09 11.06 1.29
CA ILE A 55 -15.80 12.48 1.57
C ILE A 55 -17.04 13.35 1.33
N LYS A 56 -17.78 13.13 0.25
CA LYS A 56 -19.05 13.88 -0.02
C LYS A 56 -20.09 13.64 1.09
N ASP A 57 -20.21 12.40 1.53
CA ASP A 57 -21.14 12.03 2.59
C ASP A 57 -20.71 12.63 3.94
N PHE A 58 -19.41 12.65 4.22
CA PHE A 58 -18.84 13.34 5.39
C PHE A 58 -19.12 14.86 5.36
N GLU A 59 -18.86 15.51 4.23
CA GLU A 59 -19.10 16.95 4.07
C GLU A 59 -20.59 17.31 4.19
N ALA A 60 -21.49 16.43 3.72
CA ALA A 60 -22.92 16.63 3.88
C ALA A 60 -23.36 16.57 5.35
N ALA A 61 -22.74 15.70 6.15
CA ALA A 61 -22.98 15.59 7.58
C ALA A 61 -22.25 16.70 8.40
N HIS A 62 -21.19 17.31 7.84
CA HIS A 62 -20.37 18.32 8.49
C HIS A 62 -20.24 19.57 7.60
N PRO A 63 -21.30 20.39 7.43
CA PRO A 63 -21.35 21.48 6.46
C PRO A 63 -20.30 22.60 6.70
N ASN A 64 -19.76 22.66 7.91
CA ASN A 64 -18.67 23.57 8.29
C ASN A 64 -17.27 23.02 7.96
N ILE A 65 -17.15 21.81 7.41
CA ILE A 65 -15.87 21.21 7.01
C ILE A 65 -15.85 20.99 5.51
N LYS A 66 -14.72 21.31 4.86
CA LYS A 66 -14.41 20.95 3.48
C LYS A 66 -13.14 20.14 3.43
N VAL A 67 -13.13 19.11 2.58
CA VAL A 67 -12.01 18.18 2.44
C VAL A 67 -11.41 18.28 1.04
N GLU A 68 -10.14 18.65 0.97
CA GLU A 68 -9.35 18.53 -0.26
C GLU A 68 -8.60 17.21 -0.24
N HIS A 69 -8.98 16.27 -1.12
CA HIS A 69 -8.29 14.99 -1.24
C HIS A 69 -7.17 15.06 -2.29
N GLN A 70 -5.93 14.99 -1.84
CA GLN A 70 -4.73 14.97 -2.68
C GLN A 70 -4.24 13.52 -2.85
N LYS A 71 -4.48 12.94 -4.03
CA LYS A 71 -3.98 11.60 -4.42
C LYS A 71 -2.56 11.76 -4.96
N MET A 72 -1.55 11.37 -4.16
CA MET A 72 -0.14 11.73 -4.33
C MET A 72 0.65 10.78 -5.26
N GLY A 73 -0.02 9.88 -5.97
CA GLY A 73 0.62 8.88 -6.83
C GLY A 73 1.11 7.65 -6.08
N GLU A 74 2.19 7.05 -6.54
CA GLU A 74 2.72 5.80 -5.95
C GLU A 74 3.34 6.03 -4.57
N LEU A 75 3.30 5.00 -3.70
CA LEU A 75 3.86 5.06 -2.34
C LEU A 75 5.33 5.50 -2.33
N ARG A 76 6.14 4.97 -3.25
CA ARG A 76 7.57 5.31 -3.38
C ARG A 76 7.83 6.78 -3.65
N ASP A 77 6.88 7.51 -4.26
CA ASP A 77 6.99 8.93 -4.57
C ASP A 77 6.41 9.80 -3.45
N PHE A 78 5.40 9.29 -2.75
CA PHE A 78 4.75 9.97 -1.64
C PHE A 78 5.54 9.89 -0.33
N GLN A 79 6.04 8.70 0.03
CA GLN A 79 6.70 8.46 1.30
C GLN A 79 7.90 9.40 1.56
N PRO A 80 8.85 9.61 0.61
CA PRO A 80 9.95 10.54 0.85
C PRO A 80 9.50 11.99 1.09
N LYS A 81 8.44 12.43 0.41
CA LYS A 81 7.85 13.76 0.61
C LYS A 81 7.22 13.88 2.00
N LEU A 82 6.45 12.85 2.41
CA LEU A 82 5.84 12.82 3.74
C LEU A 82 6.90 12.90 4.84
N VAL A 83 8.00 12.14 4.72
CA VAL A 83 9.13 12.21 5.66
C VAL A 83 9.69 13.63 5.76
N GLN A 84 9.90 14.30 4.62
CA GLN A 84 10.39 15.69 4.59
C GLN A 84 9.42 16.67 5.25
N TRP A 85 8.12 16.57 4.94
CA TRP A 85 7.08 17.44 5.51
C TRP A 85 6.93 17.24 7.03
N LEU A 86 6.93 16.00 7.49
CA LEU A 86 6.87 15.70 8.92
C LEU A 86 8.13 16.17 9.65
N ALA A 87 9.31 16.08 9.01
CA ALA A 87 10.56 16.60 9.59
C ALA A 87 10.54 18.14 9.67
N ALA A 88 10.05 18.80 8.61
CA ALA A 88 9.96 20.27 8.54
C ALA A 88 8.85 20.86 9.44
N GLY A 89 7.92 20.04 9.94
CA GLY A 89 6.75 20.51 10.68
C GLY A 89 5.73 21.26 9.83
N SER A 90 5.80 21.13 8.49
CA SER A 90 4.90 21.77 7.53
C SER A 90 4.85 21.01 6.22
N GLY A 91 3.71 21.08 5.50
CA GLY A 91 3.51 20.48 4.16
C GLY A 91 2.79 19.16 4.15
N ALA A 92 2.75 18.41 5.26
CA ALA A 92 1.82 17.28 5.37
C ALA A 92 0.38 17.77 5.52
N GLY A 93 -0.57 17.00 4.98
CA GLY A 93 -1.99 17.25 5.16
C GLY A 93 -2.45 17.11 6.61
N ASP A 94 -3.71 17.43 6.86
CA ASP A 94 -4.33 17.26 8.19
C ASP A 94 -4.59 15.78 8.50
N VAL A 95 -4.85 14.99 7.46
CA VAL A 95 -4.93 13.52 7.52
C VAL A 95 -4.03 12.95 6.44
N VAL A 96 -3.25 11.92 6.77
CA VAL A 96 -2.34 11.25 5.83
C VAL A 96 -2.55 9.74 5.83
N GLY A 97 -2.49 9.13 4.65
CA GLY A 97 -2.46 7.69 4.48
C GLY A 97 -1.06 7.14 4.76
N LEU A 98 -0.95 6.13 5.63
CA LEU A 98 0.28 5.40 5.92
C LEU A 98 0.09 3.94 5.52
N GLU A 99 0.96 3.43 4.65
CA GLU A 99 1.03 1.99 4.39
C GLU A 99 1.50 1.26 5.65
N GLU A 100 1.09 -0.01 5.85
CA GLU A 100 1.32 -0.78 7.08
C GLU A 100 2.81 -0.82 7.49
N GLY A 101 3.71 -1.14 6.56
CA GLY A 101 5.14 -1.19 6.84
C GLY A 101 5.75 0.18 7.14
N VAL A 102 5.18 1.25 6.58
CA VAL A 102 5.58 2.64 6.86
C VAL A 102 5.13 3.07 8.26
N LEU A 103 3.88 2.75 8.63
CA LEU A 103 3.34 3.01 9.96
C LEU A 103 4.21 2.40 11.05
N LEU A 104 4.66 1.15 10.88
CA LEU A 104 5.48 0.44 11.87
C LEU A 104 6.80 1.17 12.19
N GLY A 105 7.35 1.92 11.24
CA GLY A 105 8.47 2.83 11.49
C GLY A 105 8.12 4.00 12.39
N TYR A 106 6.92 4.56 12.21
CA TYR A 106 6.47 5.72 12.97
C TYR A 106 5.99 5.38 14.39
N VAL A 107 5.49 4.19 14.67
CA VAL A 107 5.13 3.79 16.04
C VAL A 107 6.34 3.73 16.97
N GLN A 108 7.56 3.61 16.43
CA GLN A 108 8.81 3.72 17.20
C GLN A 108 9.23 5.17 17.50
N ASN A 109 8.76 6.14 16.69
CA ASN A 109 9.05 7.57 16.80
C ASN A 109 7.75 8.37 16.59
N PRO A 110 6.79 8.27 17.53
CA PRO A 110 5.41 8.68 17.29
C PRO A 110 5.14 10.18 17.38
N ASP A 111 6.15 11.02 17.69
CA ASP A 111 5.96 12.45 17.98
C ASP A 111 5.49 13.27 16.78
N LYS A 112 5.59 12.72 15.59
CA LYS A 112 5.13 13.36 14.34
C LYS A 112 3.63 13.30 14.13
N PHE A 113 2.90 12.55 14.97
CA PHE A 113 1.46 12.34 14.86
C PHE A 113 0.75 12.68 16.17
N ALA A 114 -0.51 13.06 16.09
CA ALA A 114 -1.38 13.19 17.24
C ALA A 114 -1.62 11.81 17.90
N ASN A 115 -1.87 11.81 19.20
CA ASN A 115 -2.36 10.60 19.88
C ASN A 115 -3.87 10.50 19.70
N LEU A 116 -4.34 9.56 18.88
CA LEU A 116 -5.77 9.40 18.62
C LEU A 116 -6.56 8.93 19.86
N LEU A 117 -5.89 8.32 20.85
CA LEU A 117 -6.54 7.98 22.13
C LEU A 117 -7.00 9.23 22.88
N ASP A 118 -6.23 10.33 22.82
CA ASP A 118 -6.58 11.61 23.47
C ASP A 118 -7.76 12.29 22.76
N LEU A 119 -8.05 11.88 21.51
CA LEU A 119 -9.19 12.35 20.70
C LEU A 119 -10.41 11.41 20.79
N GLY A 120 -10.35 10.35 21.60
CA GLY A 120 -11.47 9.44 21.85
C GLY A 120 -11.42 8.12 21.05
N ALA A 121 -10.34 7.82 20.32
CA ALA A 121 -10.26 6.61 19.50
C ALA A 121 -10.35 5.28 20.30
N GLY A 122 -10.13 5.31 21.60
CA GLY A 122 -10.18 4.09 22.43
C GLY A 122 -11.50 3.31 22.34
N GLU A 123 -12.62 4.02 22.14
CA GLU A 123 -13.96 3.41 21.96
C GLU A 123 -14.10 2.61 20.65
N LEU A 124 -13.23 2.87 19.66
CA LEU A 124 -13.25 2.19 18.36
C LEU A 124 -12.48 0.86 18.36
N LYS A 125 -11.75 0.52 19.45
CA LYS A 125 -10.88 -0.66 19.49
C LYS A 125 -11.59 -1.94 19.08
N ALA A 126 -12.82 -2.14 19.56
CA ALA A 126 -13.60 -3.34 19.27
C ALA A 126 -14.06 -3.46 17.80
N ASN A 127 -13.98 -2.39 17.03
CA ASN A 127 -14.36 -2.39 15.61
C ASN A 127 -13.27 -3.01 14.72
N PHE A 128 -12.04 -3.09 15.19
CA PHE A 128 -10.90 -3.56 14.40
C PHE A 128 -10.38 -4.91 14.90
N PRO A 129 -9.82 -5.76 14.02
CA PRO A 129 -9.04 -6.91 14.45
C PRO A 129 -7.90 -6.47 15.38
N GLU A 130 -7.66 -7.24 16.43
CA GLU A 130 -6.69 -6.89 17.47
C GLU A 130 -5.29 -6.60 16.89
N TRP A 131 -4.84 -7.41 15.95
CA TRP A 131 -3.54 -7.20 15.30
C TRP A 131 -3.48 -5.87 14.52
N LYS A 132 -4.58 -5.48 13.83
CA LYS A 132 -4.66 -4.23 13.06
C LYS A 132 -4.58 -3.02 13.98
N TRP A 133 -5.29 -3.07 15.10
CA TRP A 133 -5.22 -2.05 16.14
C TRP A 133 -3.82 -1.96 16.75
N ASN A 134 -3.26 -3.12 17.16
CA ASN A 134 -1.96 -3.18 17.83
C ASN A 134 -0.80 -2.71 16.96
N ASN A 135 -0.86 -2.90 15.63
CA ASN A 135 0.13 -2.37 14.68
C ASN A 135 0.23 -0.83 14.72
N ALA A 136 -0.87 -0.13 15.04
CA ALA A 136 -0.89 1.34 15.14
C ALA A 136 -0.61 1.88 16.56
N MET A 137 -0.51 0.99 17.54
CA MET A 137 -0.15 1.33 18.92
C MET A 137 1.37 1.43 19.11
N THR A 138 1.80 2.42 19.88
CA THR A 138 3.20 2.45 20.34
C THR A 138 3.51 1.24 21.22
N PRO A 139 4.80 0.79 21.29
CA PRO A 139 5.18 -0.38 22.09
C PRO A 139 4.83 -0.29 23.57
N ASP A 140 4.78 0.92 24.12
CA ASP A 140 4.39 1.17 25.52
C ASP A 140 2.86 1.19 25.74
N GLY A 141 2.07 1.05 24.67
CA GLY A 141 0.62 1.03 24.72
C GLY A 141 -0.06 2.37 25.01
N LYS A 142 0.67 3.50 24.96
CA LYS A 142 0.14 4.81 25.40
C LYS A 142 -0.37 5.68 24.27
N LYS A 143 0.01 5.40 23.01
CA LYS A 143 -0.33 6.24 21.87
C LYS A 143 -0.80 5.39 20.69
N LEU A 144 -1.92 5.78 20.10
CA LEU A 144 -2.42 5.25 18.84
C LEU A 144 -2.19 6.29 17.76
N ILE A 145 -1.44 5.98 16.71
CA ILE A 145 -1.08 6.95 15.66
C ILE A 145 -1.90 6.82 14.38
N GLY A 146 -2.73 5.80 14.24
CA GLY A 146 -3.53 5.62 13.03
C GLY A 146 -4.75 4.74 13.25
N LEU A 147 -5.78 4.91 12.41
CA LEU A 147 -6.94 4.04 12.28
C LEU A 147 -6.83 3.22 11.01
N GLY A 148 -7.09 1.91 11.07
CA GLY A 148 -6.96 1.00 9.93
C GLY A 148 -7.95 1.31 8.82
N THR A 149 -7.47 1.36 7.57
CA THR A 149 -8.31 1.61 6.39
C THR A 149 -8.75 0.33 5.70
N ASP A 150 -7.81 -0.59 5.47
CA ASP A 150 -8.06 -1.82 4.74
C ASP A 150 -7.14 -2.94 5.21
N VAL A 151 -7.45 -4.13 4.75
CA VAL A 151 -6.60 -5.33 4.86
C VAL A 151 -6.37 -5.91 3.47
N GLY A 152 -5.18 -6.44 3.25
CA GLY A 152 -4.78 -6.98 1.96
C GLY A 152 -5.01 -8.48 1.84
N GLY A 153 -6.25 -8.95 2.08
CA GLY A 153 -6.59 -10.36 1.87
C GLY A 153 -6.12 -10.85 0.50
N LEU A 154 -5.42 -11.99 0.45
CA LEU A 154 -4.72 -12.49 -0.73
C LEU A 154 -5.55 -13.51 -1.52
N ALA A 155 -5.48 -13.39 -2.84
CA ALA A 155 -5.96 -14.39 -3.79
C ALA A 155 -4.94 -14.56 -4.94
N MET A 156 -5.24 -15.41 -5.91
CA MET A 156 -4.49 -15.55 -7.15
C MET A 156 -5.34 -15.02 -8.30
N CYS A 157 -4.98 -13.85 -8.83
CA CYS A 157 -5.56 -13.35 -10.05
C CYS A 157 -4.95 -14.06 -11.26
N TYR A 158 -5.79 -14.54 -12.19
CA TYR A 158 -5.32 -15.26 -13.37
C TYR A 158 -6.05 -14.86 -14.65
N ARG A 159 -5.38 -15.02 -15.77
CA ARG A 159 -5.91 -14.78 -17.12
C ARG A 159 -6.59 -16.04 -17.64
N LYS A 160 -7.91 -16.07 -17.50
CA LYS A 160 -8.78 -17.15 -17.94
C LYS A 160 -8.60 -17.48 -19.40
N ASP A 161 -8.49 -16.48 -20.26
CA ASP A 161 -8.27 -16.63 -21.70
C ASP A 161 -6.91 -17.27 -22.03
N LEU A 162 -5.84 -16.92 -21.29
CA LEU A 162 -4.52 -17.53 -21.49
C LEU A 162 -4.48 -18.97 -20.98
N PHE A 163 -5.19 -19.27 -19.88
CA PHE A 163 -5.37 -20.63 -19.40
C PHE A 163 -6.10 -21.49 -20.45
N GLN A 164 -7.17 -20.98 -21.03
CA GLN A 164 -7.89 -21.66 -22.11
C GLN A 164 -6.98 -21.94 -23.32
N GLN A 165 -6.20 -20.96 -23.77
CA GLN A 165 -5.24 -21.13 -24.86
C GLN A 165 -4.20 -22.22 -24.55
N ALA A 166 -3.74 -22.29 -23.28
CA ALA A 166 -2.78 -23.32 -22.85
C ALA A 166 -3.41 -24.71 -22.68
N GLY A 167 -4.75 -24.81 -22.74
CA GLY A 167 -5.46 -26.07 -22.48
C GLY A 167 -5.55 -26.40 -20.99
N LEU A 168 -5.45 -25.39 -20.12
CA LEU A 168 -5.63 -25.52 -18.67
C LEU A 168 -7.09 -25.27 -18.28
N PRO A 169 -7.53 -25.74 -17.11
CA PRO A 169 -8.83 -25.39 -16.55
C PRO A 169 -9.06 -23.89 -16.47
N THR A 170 -10.31 -23.46 -16.68
CA THR A 170 -10.71 -22.05 -16.61
C THR A 170 -11.77 -21.77 -15.55
N ASP A 171 -12.36 -22.82 -14.98
CA ASP A 171 -13.23 -22.72 -13.83
C ASP A 171 -12.41 -22.40 -12.57
N ARG A 172 -12.86 -21.41 -11.78
CA ARG A 172 -12.07 -20.89 -10.64
C ARG A 172 -11.89 -21.91 -9.52
N ASP A 173 -12.87 -22.78 -9.31
CA ASP A 173 -12.79 -23.79 -8.24
C ASP A 173 -11.82 -24.90 -8.66
N GLU A 174 -11.85 -25.28 -9.92
CA GLU A 174 -10.90 -26.24 -10.49
C GLU A 174 -9.47 -25.67 -10.51
N VAL A 175 -9.31 -24.39 -10.90
CA VAL A 175 -8.02 -23.69 -10.86
C VAL A 175 -7.50 -23.62 -9.42
N SER A 176 -8.35 -23.28 -8.44
CA SER A 176 -7.99 -23.25 -7.02
C SER A 176 -7.49 -24.61 -6.52
N LYS A 177 -8.17 -25.70 -6.89
CA LYS A 177 -7.75 -27.08 -6.56
C LYS A 177 -6.41 -27.44 -7.20
N ARG A 178 -6.20 -27.06 -8.47
CA ARG A 178 -4.99 -27.38 -9.24
C ARG A 178 -3.75 -26.61 -8.80
N MET A 179 -3.89 -25.56 -7.99
CA MET A 179 -2.79 -24.80 -7.41
C MET A 179 -2.95 -24.61 -5.90
N SER A 180 -3.43 -25.63 -5.20
CA SER A 180 -3.71 -25.56 -3.77
C SER A 180 -2.45 -25.36 -2.91
N THR A 181 -1.29 -25.78 -3.39
CA THR A 181 0.02 -25.53 -2.79
C THR A 181 0.93 -24.75 -3.73
N TRP A 182 1.98 -24.16 -3.21
CA TRP A 182 2.98 -23.46 -4.04
C TRP A 182 3.73 -24.42 -4.98
N GLN A 183 3.89 -25.70 -4.60
CA GLN A 183 4.43 -26.74 -5.45
C GLN A 183 3.49 -27.04 -6.63
N ASP A 184 2.19 -27.16 -6.37
CA ASP A 184 1.17 -27.34 -7.41
C ASP A 184 1.11 -26.15 -8.35
N TYR A 185 1.21 -24.92 -7.81
CA TYR A 185 1.27 -23.69 -8.59
C TYR A 185 2.45 -23.68 -9.58
N VAL A 186 3.64 -24.07 -9.12
CA VAL A 186 4.82 -24.20 -9.99
C VAL A 186 4.64 -25.30 -11.03
N ALA A 187 4.07 -26.45 -10.63
CA ALA A 187 3.80 -27.56 -11.55
C ALA A 187 2.80 -27.15 -12.65
N LEU A 188 1.74 -26.43 -12.29
CA LEU A 188 0.76 -25.90 -13.25
C LEU A 188 1.42 -24.86 -14.18
N GLY A 189 2.32 -24.03 -13.67
CA GLY A 189 3.10 -23.07 -14.48
C GLY A 189 4.02 -23.77 -15.50
N LYS A 190 4.63 -24.89 -15.13
CA LYS A 190 5.40 -25.73 -16.06
C LYS A 190 4.51 -26.34 -17.16
N GLN A 191 3.31 -26.80 -16.83
CA GLN A 191 2.32 -27.28 -17.81
C GLN A 191 1.88 -26.13 -18.76
N PHE A 192 1.60 -24.94 -18.22
CA PHE A 192 1.27 -23.76 -19.00
C PHE A 192 2.36 -23.45 -20.04
N LYS A 193 3.61 -23.38 -19.61
CA LYS A 193 4.76 -23.13 -20.48
C LYS A 193 4.96 -24.25 -21.52
N ALA A 194 4.86 -25.52 -21.09
CA ALA A 194 5.04 -26.68 -21.95
C ALA A 194 3.97 -26.80 -23.04
N SER A 195 2.81 -26.15 -22.90
CA SER A 195 1.79 -26.11 -23.94
C SER A 195 2.31 -25.53 -25.27
N GLY A 196 3.29 -24.62 -25.19
CA GLY A 196 3.86 -23.91 -26.35
C GLY A 196 2.88 -23.00 -27.11
N LYS A 197 1.64 -22.89 -26.61
CA LYS A 197 0.54 -22.16 -27.28
C LYS A 197 0.44 -20.69 -26.84
N VAL A 198 1.05 -20.32 -25.71
CA VAL A 198 0.95 -19.00 -25.10
C VAL A 198 2.34 -18.38 -24.98
N LYS A 199 2.48 -17.13 -25.42
CA LYS A 199 3.74 -16.37 -25.31
C LYS A 199 3.95 -15.74 -23.93
N ALA A 200 2.85 -15.53 -23.16
CA ALA A 200 2.91 -14.94 -21.84
C ALA A 200 3.72 -15.81 -20.89
N ALA A 201 4.39 -15.21 -19.92
CA ALA A 201 4.96 -15.91 -18.79
C ALA A 201 3.85 -16.37 -17.83
N TRP A 202 4.19 -17.28 -16.91
CA TRP A 202 3.26 -17.75 -15.88
C TRP A 202 3.02 -16.69 -14.81
N LEU A 203 4.08 -16.08 -14.27
CA LEU A 203 4.08 -15.09 -13.20
C LEU A 203 4.72 -13.78 -13.68
N ASP A 204 4.33 -12.65 -13.13
CA ASP A 204 4.87 -11.32 -13.47
C ASP A 204 6.36 -11.17 -13.08
N SER A 205 6.73 -11.52 -11.84
CA SER A 205 8.11 -11.46 -11.32
C SER A 205 8.34 -12.47 -10.20
N ALA A 206 9.56 -12.94 -10.07
CA ALA A 206 9.99 -13.76 -8.93
C ALA A 206 9.75 -13.08 -7.57
N THR A 207 9.88 -11.75 -7.53
CA THR A 207 9.69 -10.95 -6.29
C THR A 207 8.25 -11.00 -5.78
N SER A 208 7.27 -11.30 -6.64
CA SER A 208 5.85 -11.40 -6.29
C SER A 208 5.52 -12.54 -5.32
N LEU A 209 6.43 -13.49 -5.14
CA LEU A 209 6.24 -14.60 -4.18
C LEU A 209 6.62 -14.22 -2.75
N MET A 210 7.50 -13.22 -2.56
CA MET A 210 8.10 -12.96 -1.25
C MET A 210 7.03 -12.68 -0.19
N GLN A 211 6.16 -11.72 -0.43
CA GLN A 211 5.13 -11.34 0.53
C GLN A 211 4.16 -12.50 0.83
N PRO A 212 3.44 -13.08 -0.16
CA PRO A 212 2.45 -14.11 0.13
C PRO A 212 3.04 -15.37 0.75
N TYR A 213 4.20 -15.81 0.29
CA TYR A 213 4.82 -17.04 0.79
C TYR A 213 5.28 -16.89 2.25
N VAL A 214 5.98 -15.79 2.57
CA VAL A 214 6.45 -15.56 3.95
C VAL A 214 5.29 -15.32 4.90
N MET A 215 4.26 -14.55 4.50
CA MET A 215 3.06 -14.30 5.32
C MET A 215 2.26 -15.57 5.65
N GLN A 216 2.41 -16.63 4.87
CA GLN A 216 1.74 -17.90 5.13
C GLN A 216 2.57 -18.87 5.97
N ASN A 217 3.90 -18.79 5.90
CA ASN A 217 4.81 -19.81 6.38
C ASN A 217 5.71 -19.37 7.52
N SER A 218 5.60 -18.13 7.99
CA SER A 218 6.40 -17.60 9.09
C SER A 218 5.57 -16.74 10.04
N GLU A 219 5.98 -16.64 11.30
CA GLU A 219 5.39 -15.72 12.29
C GLU A 219 6.07 -14.34 12.27
N THR A 220 7.24 -14.27 11.66
CA THR A 220 8.06 -13.06 11.56
C THR A 220 8.56 -12.91 10.12
N PHE A 221 8.83 -11.68 9.68
CA PHE A 221 9.40 -11.46 8.35
C PHE A 221 10.91 -11.20 8.45
N PHE A 222 11.36 -9.98 8.17
CA PHE A 222 12.77 -9.60 8.24
C PHE A 222 13.27 -9.33 9.65
N PHE A 223 12.38 -9.20 10.62
CA PHE A 223 12.68 -8.81 11.99
C PHE A 223 12.02 -9.74 12.99
N ASP A 224 12.68 -10.02 14.10
CA ASP A 224 12.08 -10.62 15.27
C ASP A 224 11.27 -9.59 16.07
N LYS A 225 10.59 -10.04 17.14
CA LYS A 225 9.73 -9.18 17.97
C LYS A 225 10.49 -8.07 18.73
N ASP A 226 11.81 -8.18 18.81
CA ASP A 226 12.70 -7.17 19.37
C ASP A 226 13.24 -6.19 18.30
N ASN A 227 12.68 -6.23 17.09
CA ASN A 227 13.12 -5.47 15.91
C ASN A 227 14.56 -5.73 15.48
N LYS A 228 15.13 -6.88 15.84
CA LYS A 228 16.44 -7.32 15.34
C LYS A 228 16.28 -7.96 13.97
N PHE A 229 17.16 -7.60 13.03
CA PHE A 229 17.17 -8.20 11.69
C PHE A 229 17.49 -9.69 11.72
N ILE A 230 16.61 -10.50 11.15
CA ILE A 230 16.69 -11.96 11.03
C ILE A 230 16.50 -12.44 9.59
N GLY A 231 16.59 -11.56 8.60
CA GLY A 231 16.34 -11.91 7.20
C GLY A 231 17.28 -12.98 6.63
N ASP A 232 18.46 -13.13 7.21
CA ASP A 232 19.43 -14.19 6.86
C ASP A 232 19.27 -15.48 7.66
N THR A 233 18.60 -15.44 8.81
CA THR A 233 18.39 -16.60 9.70
C THR A 233 16.97 -17.15 9.63
N ASN A 234 16.01 -16.39 9.11
CA ASN A 234 14.66 -16.88 8.84
C ASN A 234 14.69 -17.77 7.57
N PRO A 235 14.54 -19.10 7.70
CA PRO A 235 14.69 -20.01 6.56
C PRO A 235 13.60 -19.80 5.50
N VAL A 236 12.43 -19.28 5.87
CA VAL A 236 11.32 -19.08 4.94
C VAL A 236 11.65 -18.00 3.91
N ILE A 237 12.41 -16.97 4.28
CA ILE A 237 12.84 -15.92 3.36
C ILE A 237 13.79 -16.50 2.29
N ARG A 238 14.77 -17.31 2.70
CA ARG A 238 15.70 -17.95 1.77
C ARG A 238 14.96 -18.97 0.88
N GLN A 239 14.05 -19.77 1.42
CA GLN A 239 13.22 -20.69 0.64
C GLN A 239 12.41 -19.97 -0.43
N THR A 240 11.79 -18.82 -0.07
CA THR A 240 11.02 -18.03 -1.02
C THR A 240 11.90 -17.43 -2.12
N TRP A 241 13.07 -16.91 -1.74
CA TRP A 241 14.07 -16.40 -2.67
C TRP A 241 14.48 -17.45 -3.69
N ASP A 242 14.85 -18.64 -3.22
CA ASP A 242 15.28 -19.75 -4.08
C ASP A 242 14.15 -20.24 -4.99
N LEU A 243 12.91 -20.36 -4.47
CA LEU A 243 11.73 -20.73 -5.24
C LEU A 243 11.48 -19.76 -6.39
N GLY A 244 11.44 -18.45 -6.10
CA GLY A 244 11.19 -17.41 -7.10
C GLY A 244 12.27 -17.39 -8.20
N LEU A 245 13.55 -17.49 -7.81
CA LEU A 245 14.66 -17.51 -8.78
C LEU A 245 14.73 -18.81 -9.56
N GLN A 246 14.32 -19.95 -8.97
CA GLN A 246 14.17 -21.20 -9.73
C GLN A 246 13.07 -21.08 -10.78
N MET A 247 11.91 -20.49 -10.44
CA MET A 247 10.86 -20.19 -11.42
C MET A 247 11.35 -19.29 -12.55
N ALA A 248 12.16 -18.27 -12.23
CA ALA A 248 12.76 -17.39 -13.25
C ALA A 248 13.74 -18.16 -14.16
N LYS A 249 14.56 -19.06 -13.60
CA LYS A 249 15.47 -19.95 -14.34
C LYS A 249 14.70 -20.92 -15.25
N ASP A 250 13.58 -21.43 -14.77
CA ASP A 250 12.67 -22.29 -15.54
C ASP A 250 11.90 -21.49 -16.63
N GLY A 251 12.06 -20.17 -16.68
CA GLY A 251 11.41 -19.28 -17.64
C GLY A 251 9.92 -19.13 -17.40
N LEU A 252 9.50 -19.17 -16.14
CA LEU A 252 8.11 -19.00 -15.71
C LEU A 252 7.77 -17.55 -15.37
N THR A 253 8.72 -16.63 -15.27
CA THR A 253 8.47 -15.23 -14.92
C THR A 253 8.64 -14.30 -16.12
N ALA A 254 7.87 -13.22 -16.16
CA ALA A 254 7.99 -12.15 -17.14
C ALA A 254 9.17 -11.20 -16.82
N LYS A 255 9.77 -11.33 -15.64
CA LYS A 255 10.91 -10.53 -15.15
C LYS A 255 10.61 -9.03 -15.12
N THR A 256 9.36 -8.65 -14.93
CA THR A 256 8.94 -7.26 -14.83
C THR A 256 9.40 -6.65 -13.51
N GLN A 257 9.63 -5.35 -13.49
CA GLN A 257 9.85 -4.61 -12.26
C GLN A 257 8.51 -4.08 -11.78
N ARG A 258 8.02 -4.59 -10.69
CA ARG A 258 6.74 -4.14 -10.12
C ARG A 258 6.76 -2.61 -9.89
N TRP A 259 5.59 -1.99 -10.05
CA TRP A 259 5.39 -0.55 -9.89
C TRP A 259 6.20 0.32 -10.87
N SER A 260 6.61 -0.22 -12.00
CA SER A 260 7.23 0.52 -13.10
C SER A 260 6.31 0.60 -14.31
N ALA A 261 6.59 1.52 -15.23
CA ALA A 261 5.88 1.64 -16.50
C ALA A 261 5.90 0.34 -17.33
N ASP A 262 6.98 -0.44 -17.25
CA ASP A 262 7.08 -1.75 -17.92
C ASP A 262 6.09 -2.75 -17.34
N TRP A 263 5.94 -2.78 -16.00
CA TRP A 263 4.96 -3.63 -15.34
C TRP A 263 3.52 -3.21 -15.67
N ASP A 264 3.25 -1.90 -15.71
CA ASP A 264 1.96 -1.36 -16.13
C ASP A 264 1.61 -1.78 -17.58
N GLY A 265 2.58 -1.67 -18.48
CA GLY A 265 2.45 -2.15 -19.84
C GLY A 265 2.23 -3.66 -19.97
N ALA A 266 2.81 -4.43 -19.05
CA ALA A 266 2.70 -5.89 -19.06
C ALA A 266 1.26 -6.40 -18.82
N PHE A 267 0.45 -5.69 -18.02
CA PHE A 267 -0.99 -5.98 -17.87
C PHE A 267 -1.73 -5.81 -19.20
N LYS A 268 -1.54 -4.67 -19.85
CA LYS A 268 -2.19 -4.33 -21.12
C LYS A 268 -1.80 -5.30 -22.23
N ASN A 269 -0.53 -5.69 -22.26
CA ASN A 269 0.05 -6.53 -23.32
C ASN A 269 -0.06 -8.03 -23.01
N SER A 270 -0.71 -8.41 -21.92
CA SER A 270 -0.88 -9.82 -21.52
C SER A 270 0.46 -10.56 -21.39
N ALA A 271 1.46 -9.93 -20.75
CA ALA A 271 2.82 -10.48 -20.69
C ALA A 271 2.94 -11.62 -19.66
N PHE A 272 1.97 -11.77 -18.76
CA PHE A 272 1.91 -12.84 -17.77
C PHE A 272 0.48 -13.33 -17.54
N ALA A 273 0.36 -14.54 -17.02
CA ALA A 273 -0.92 -15.24 -16.84
C ALA A 273 -1.44 -15.20 -15.41
N THR A 274 -0.58 -15.07 -14.41
CA THR A 274 -0.96 -15.09 -12.99
C THR A 274 -0.24 -14.02 -12.19
N LEU A 275 -0.87 -13.60 -11.08
CA LEU A 275 -0.34 -12.61 -10.16
C LEU A 275 -0.97 -12.86 -8.78
N PRO A 276 -0.18 -13.08 -7.70
CA PRO A 276 -0.71 -12.96 -6.34
C PRO A 276 -1.29 -11.55 -6.14
N CYS A 277 -2.58 -11.46 -5.84
CA CYS A 277 -3.28 -10.20 -5.78
C CYS A 277 -4.02 -10.03 -4.45
N PRO A 278 -3.74 -8.97 -3.67
CA PRO A 278 -4.59 -8.54 -2.60
C PRO A 278 -5.87 -7.87 -3.14
N ALA A 279 -6.91 -7.79 -2.31
CA ALA A 279 -8.22 -7.28 -2.71
C ALA A 279 -8.14 -5.90 -3.38
N TRP A 280 -7.39 -4.95 -2.78
CA TRP A 280 -7.20 -3.59 -3.29
C TRP A 280 -6.53 -3.54 -4.69
N MET A 281 -5.78 -4.58 -5.05
CA MET A 281 -5.09 -4.62 -6.34
C MET A 281 -6.06 -4.91 -7.50
N THR A 282 -7.20 -5.52 -7.26
CA THR A 282 -8.16 -5.90 -8.29
C THR A 282 -8.70 -4.70 -9.05
N GLU A 283 -9.51 -3.89 -8.40
CA GLU A 283 -10.15 -2.70 -9.00
C GLU A 283 -9.20 -1.48 -9.00
N GLY A 284 -8.25 -1.42 -8.05
CA GLY A 284 -7.32 -0.29 -7.92
C GLY A 284 -6.12 -0.35 -8.87
N VAL A 285 -5.71 -1.53 -9.33
CA VAL A 285 -4.47 -1.72 -10.11
C VAL A 285 -4.70 -2.55 -11.37
N ILE A 286 -5.18 -3.81 -11.23
CA ILE A 286 -5.26 -4.75 -12.36
C ILE A 286 -6.27 -4.24 -13.41
N ALA A 287 -7.47 -3.88 -13.00
CA ALA A 287 -8.50 -3.44 -13.93
C ALA A 287 -8.09 -2.15 -14.68
N PRO A 288 -7.62 -1.08 -14.03
CA PRO A 288 -7.17 0.12 -14.73
C PRO A 288 -5.97 -0.11 -15.66
N LYS A 289 -4.95 -0.87 -15.20
CA LYS A 289 -3.72 -1.12 -15.97
C LYS A 289 -3.95 -2.09 -17.15
N SER A 290 -4.83 -3.08 -16.98
CA SER A 290 -5.21 -4.01 -18.06
C SER A 290 -6.13 -3.36 -19.09
N GLY A 291 -6.94 -2.38 -18.67
CA GLY A 291 -7.88 -1.65 -19.52
C GLY A 291 -9.17 -2.43 -19.87
N PRO A 292 -10.18 -1.75 -20.42
CA PRO A 292 -11.52 -2.30 -20.64
C PRO A 292 -11.56 -3.48 -21.61
N ALA A 293 -10.63 -3.57 -22.57
CA ALA A 293 -10.53 -4.68 -23.52
C ALA A 293 -10.17 -6.03 -22.86
N ASN A 294 -9.72 -6.03 -21.60
CA ASN A 294 -9.39 -7.22 -20.83
C ASN A 294 -10.45 -7.53 -19.74
N SER A 295 -11.56 -6.81 -19.70
CA SER A 295 -12.72 -7.14 -18.87
C SER A 295 -13.24 -8.54 -19.22
N GLY A 296 -13.52 -9.36 -18.19
CA GLY A 296 -13.98 -10.74 -18.34
C GLY A 296 -12.89 -11.74 -18.78
N LYS A 297 -11.62 -11.28 -18.98
CA LYS A 297 -10.48 -12.17 -19.25
C LYS A 297 -9.68 -12.52 -18.02
N TRP A 298 -9.81 -11.72 -16.97
CA TRP A 298 -9.27 -12.04 -15.64
C TRP A 298 -10.30 -12.80 -14.83
N ASP A 299 -9.81 -13.64 -13.93
CA ASP A 299 -10.61 -14.29 -12.90
C ASP A 299 -9.77 -14.42 -11.61
N ILE A 300 -10.39 -14.82 -10.50
CA ILE A 300 -9.77 -14.88 -9.18
C ILE A 300 -9.96 -16.27 -8.59
N ALA A 301 -8.87 -16.91 -8.21
CA ALA A 301 -8.86 -18.20 -7.54
C ALA A 301 -8.26 -18.06 -6.13
N THR A 302 -8.46 -19.05 -5.26
CA THR A 302 -7.80 -19.13 -3.97
C THR A 302 -6.28 -19.15 -4.17
N ILE A 303 -5.55 -18.37 -3.37
CA ILE A 303 -4.08 -18.37 -3.41
C ILE A 303 -3.54 -19.73 -2.90
N PRO A 304 -2.44 -20.27 -3.46
CA PRO A 304 -1.76 -21.41 -2.87
C PRO A 304 -1.51 -21.21 -1.38
N GLY A 305 -1.80 -22.21 -0.54
CA GLY A 305 -1.70 -22.10 0.91
C GLY A 305 -2.91 -21.46 1.61
N GLY A 306 -3.91 -20.94 0.87
CA GLY A 306 -5.27 -20.66 1.35
C GLY A 306 -5.56 -19.26 1.87
N GLY A 307 -4.60 -18.50 2.35
CA GLY A 307 -4.85 -17.16 2.91
C GLY A 307 -3.58 -16.34 3.03
N GLY A 308 -3.71 -15.11 3.52
CA GLY A 308 -2.58 -14.22 3.78
C GLY A 308 -2.99 -12.75 3.73
N ASN A 309 -2.05 -11.89 4.09
CA ASN A 309 -2.18 -10.44 4.01
C ASN A 309 -1.06 -9.85 3.16
N TRP A 310 -1.38 -8.87 2.36
CA TRP A 310 -0.39 -8.04 1.70
C TRP A 310 -0.78 -6.57 1.77
N GLY A 311 -0.07 -5.85 2.64
CA GLY A 311 -0.30 -4.44 2.87
C GLY A 311 -1.62 -4.18 3.59
N GLY A 312 -2.18 -3.06 3.32
CA GLY A 312 -3.22 -2.37 4.04
C GLY A 312 -2.67 -1.07 4.54
N SER A 313 -3.54 -0.18 4.94
CA SER A 313 -3.14 1.17 5.29
C SER A 313 -3.83 1.68 6.53
N TYR A 314 -3.46 2.89 6.92
CA TYR A 314 -4.01 3.59 8.08
C TYR A 314 -4.18 5.07 7.74
N LEU A 315 -5.14 5.73 8.34
CA LEU A 315 -5.24 7.17 8.38
C LEU A 315 -4.66 7.69 9.70
N ALA A 316 -3.69 8.59 9.59
CA ALA A 316 -3.01 9.22 10.71
C ALA A 316 -3.20 10.74 10.67
N VAL A 317 -3.17 11.38 11.83
CA VAL A 317 -3.28 12.83 11.99
C VAL A 317 -1.90 13.39 12.34
N PRO A 318 -1.20 14.10 11.41
CA PRO A 318 0.08 14.72 11.72
C PRO A 318 -0.01 15.73 12.86
N ALA A 319 1.00 15.73 13.75
CA ALA A 319 1.03 16.65 14.91
C ALA A 319 1.08 18.13 14.51
N GLN A 320 1.45 18.43 13.26
CA GLN A 320 1.53 19.78 12.71
C GLN A 320 0.18 20.37 12.29
N THR A 321 -0.91 19.56 12.26
CA THR A 321 -2.24 20.09 11.91
C THR A 321 -2.72 21.13 12.91
N LYS A 322 -3.43 22.14 12.43
CA LYS A 322 -4.11 23.15 13.24
C LYS A 322 -5.54 22.73 13.61
N HIS A 323 -6.02 21.63 13.05
CA HIS A 323 -7.40 21.12 13.18
C HIS A 323 -7.43 19.64 13.64
N PRO A 324 -6.76 19.28 14.76
CA PRO A 324 -6.61 17.85 15.14
C PRO A 324 -7.94 17.15 15.44
N LYS A 325 -8.94 17.86 15.94
CA LYS A 325 -10.27 17.29 16.23
C LYS A 325 -11.04 17.00 14.95
N GLU A 326 -11.11 17.96 14.04
CA GLU A 326 -11.79 17.83 12.76
C GLU A 326 -11.09 16.80 11.86
N ALA A 327 -9.76 16.75 11.87
CA ALA A 327 -8.96 15.75 11.18
C ALA A 327 -9.23 14.34 11.73
N TYR A 328 -9.34 14.21 13.05
CA TYR A 328 -9.72 12.92 13.68
C TYR A 328 -11.14 12.51 13.30
N GLU A 329 -12.13 13.42 13.32
CA GLU A 329 -13.50 13.09 12.91
C GLU A 329 -13.55 12.64 11.44
N LEU A 330 -12.77 13.25 10.55
CA LEU A 330 -12.62 12.79 9.18
C LEU A 330 -12.02 11.38 9.12
N ALA A 331 -10.90 11.14 9.81
CA ALA A 331 -10.26 9.83 9.84
C ALA A 331 -11.18 8.75 10.43
N LYS A 332 -11.90 9.06 11.52
CA LYS A 332 -12.89 8.19 12.16
C LYS A 332 -14.03 7.83 11.20
N TYR A 333 -14.57 8.82 10.46
CA TYR A 333 -15.64 8.56 9.49
C TYR A 333 -15.16 7.70 8.32
N LEU A 334 -14.01 8.02 7.73
CA LEU A 334 -13.45 7.27 6.60
C LEU A 334 -13.05 5.84 6.97
N THR A 335 -12.83 5.56 8.25
CA THR A 335 -12.52 4.22 8.80
C THR A 335 -13.70 3.62 9.56
N SER A 336 -14.90 4.18 9.45
CA SER A 336 -16.15 3.56 9.89
C SER A 336 -16.60 2.48 8.91
N LYS A 337 -17.60 1.71 9.28
CA LYS A 337 -18.23 0.73 8.39
C LYS A 337 -18.66 1.36 7.06
N GLU A 338 -19.31 2.52 7.11
CA GLU A 338 -19.81 3.25 5.93
C GLU A 338 -18.64 3.71 5.04
N GLY A 339 -17.59 4.27 5.62
CA GLY A 339 -16.39 4.68 4.91
C GLY A 339 -15.67 3.51 4.25
N HIS A 340 -15.53 2.40 4.95
CA HIS A 340 -14.94 1.16 4.41
C HIS A 340 -15.77 0.57 3.27
N LEU A 341 -17.10 0.51 3.38
CA LEU A 341 -17.95 -0.02 2.31
C LEU A 341 -17.93 0.88 1.06
N ALA A 342 -17.83 2.20 1.24
CA ALA A 342 -17.64 3.13 0.13
C ALA A 342 -16.29 2.90 -0.56
N ALA A 343 -15.20 2.79 0.20
CA ALA A 343 -13.86 2.51 -0.30
C ALA A 343 -13.79 1.15 -1.04
N PHE A 344 -14.43 0.12 -0.49
CA PHE A 344 -14.51 -1.19 -1.13
C PHE A 344 -15.27 -1.13 -2.47
N LYS A 345 -16.39 -0.42 -2.52
CA LYS A 345 -17.19 -0.26 -3.74
C LYS A 345 -16.41 0.47 -4.84
N GLU A 346 -15.64 1.50 -4.47
CA GLU A 346 -14.92 2.38 -5.41
C GLU A 346 -13.58 1.79 -5.86
N ALA A 347 -12.78 1.28 -4.92
CA ALA A 347 -11.39 0.88 -5.17
C ALA A 347 -11.07 -0.59 -4.84
N GLY A 348 -12.05 -1.39 -4.39
CA GLY A 348 -11.82 -2.77 -3.97
C GLY A 348 -11.03 -2.89 -2.66
N ALA A 349 -10.86 -1.80 -1.91
CA ALA A 349 -10.17 -1.78 -0.62
C ALA A 349 -10.98 -2.56 0.42
N MET A 350 -10.50 -3.75 0.80
CA MET A 350 -11.23 -4.64 1.70
C MET A 350 -11.32 -4.04 3.11
N PRO A 351 -12.52 -3.95 3.73
CA PRO A 351 -12.68 -3.38 5.05
C PRO A 351 -11.73 -3.96 6.10
N SER A 352 -11.13 -3.11 6.94
CA SER A 352 -10.47 -3.54 8.17
C SER A 352 -11.40 -3.52 9.39
N ASP A 353 -12.57 -2.93 9.26
CA ASP A 353 -13.63 -2.94 10.24
C ASP A 353 -14.40 -4.27 10.22
N ILE A 354 -14.61 -4.85 11.40
CA ILE A 354 -15.25 -6.18 11.55
C ILE A 354 -16.69 -6.16 11.04
N ALA A 355 -17.42 -5.08 11.33
CA ALA A 355 -18.83 -4.96 10.89
C ALA A 355 -18.91 -4.77 9.37
N GLY A 356 -17.94 -4.11 8.76
CA GLY A 356 -17.81 -3.99 7.30
C GLY A 356 -17.54 -5.35 6.63
N LEU A 357 -16.67 -6.17 7.23
CA LEU A 357 -16.40 -7.53 6.75
C LEU A 357 -17.62 -8.44 6.82
N ASP A 358 -18.52 -8.20 7.77
CA ASP A 358 -19.72 -8.98 7.94
C ASP A 358 -20.93 -8.44 7.15
N ASP A 359 -20.79 -7.28 6.55
CA ASP A 359 -21.87 -6.66 5.77
C ASP A 359 -22.14 -7.40 4.45
N PRO A 360 -23.43 -7.62 4.07
CA PRO A 360 -23.80 -8.19 2.77
C PRO A 360 -23.21 -7.42 1.58
N ALA A 361 -23.09 -6.08 1.68
CA ALA A 361 -22.51 -5.26 0.60
C ALA A 361 -21.05 -5.64 0.30
N PHE A 362 -20.30 -6.15 1.30
CA PHE A 362 -18.99 -6.74 1.10
C PHE A 362 -19.10 -8.21 0.69
N LYS A 363 -19.82 -9.05 1.48
CA LYS A 363 -19.85 -10.51 1.30
C LYS A 363 -20.39 -10.95 -0.06
N ASP A 364 -21.41 -10.27 -0.57
CA ASP A 364 -22.10 -10.61 -1.82
C ASP A 364 -21.49 -9.90 -3.05
N LYS A 365 -20.42 -9.13 -2.84
CA LYS A 365 -19.75 -8.41 -3.93
C LYS A 365 -19.18 -9.37 -4.96
N THR A 366 -19.52 -9.11 -6.21
CA THR A 366 -18.92 -9.75 -7.39
C THR A 366 -18.20 -8.70 -8.26
N SER A 367 -17.27 -9.12 -9.09
CA SER A 367 -16.61 -8.25 -10.05
C SER A 367 -16.79 -8.78 -11.48
N GLU A 368 -17.50 -8.01 -12.31
CA GLU A 368 -17.67 -8.30 -13.73
C GLU A 368 -16.33 -8.30 -14.48
N TYR A 369 -15.42 -7.39 -14.08
CA TYR A 369 -14.09 -7.34 -14.66
C TYR A 369 -13.34 -8.66 -14.50
N PHE A 370 -13.56 -9.35 -13.39
CA PHE A 370 -12.99 -10.65 -13.04
C PHE A 370 -13.96 -11.81 -13.27
N SER A 371 -14.65 -11.82 -14.42
CA SER A 371 -15.54 -12.91 -14.85
C SER A 371 -16.64 -13.25 -13.81
N GLY A 372 -17.19 -12.25 -13.14
CA GLY A 372 -18.21 -12.45 -12.10
C GLY A 372 -17.66 -13.07 -10.81
N ALA A 373 -16.34 -12.96 -10.54
CA ALA A 373 -15.75 -13.51 -9.32
C ALA A 373 -16.42 -12.97 -8.06
N PRO A 374 -16.80 -13.83 -7.09
CA PRO A 374 -17.35 -13.42 -5.80
C PRO A 374 -16.23 -12.88 -4.89
N THR A 375 -15.81 -11.65 -5.15
CA THR A 375 -14.63 -11.02 -4.52
C THR A 375 -14.78 -10.93 -3.01
N GLY A 376 -15.95 -10.55 -2.50
CA GLY A 376 -16.21 -10.48 -1.07
C GLY A 376 -16.00 -11.83 -0.38
N LYS A 377 -16.50 -12.92 -0.98
CA LYS A 377 -16.32 -14.27 -0.44
C LYS A 377 -14.86 -14.71 -0.48
N ILE A 378 -14.20 -14.60 -1.64
CA ILE A 378 -12.83 -15.09 -1.84
C ILE A 378 -11.86 -14.38 -0.89
N PHE A 379 -11.89 -13.04 -0.84
CA PHE A 379 -11.00 -12.27 0.01
C PHE A 379 -11.36 -12.37 1.49
N GLY A 380 -12.66 -12.46 1.81
CA GLY A 380 -13.14 -12.69 3.18
C GLY A 380 -12.65 -14.01 3.76
N GLU A 381 -12.70 -15.11 2.99
CA GLU A 381 -12.15 -16.40 3.39
C GLU A 381 -10.62 -16.35 3.54
N SER A 382 -9.92 -15.63 2.66
CA SER A 382 -8.47 -15.45 2.76
C SER A 382 -8.05 -14.80 4.09
N VAL A 383 -8.76 -13.76 4.51
CA VAL A 383 -8.47 -13.05 5.78
C VAL A 383 -8.80 -13.92 6.99
N LYS A 384 -9.87 -14.71 6.96
CA LYS A 384 -10.20 -15.66 8.04
C LYS A 384 -9.10 -16.70 8.26
N ASN A 385 -8.39 -17.08 7.20
CA ASN A 385 -7.33 -18.09 7.22
C ASN A 385 -5.94 -17.49 7.43
N MET A 386 -5.81 -16.16 7.49
CA MET A 386 -4.50 -15.53 7.66
C MET A 386 -4.03 -15.63 9.12
N LYS A 387 -2.71 -15.71 9.27
CA LYS A 387 -2.02 -15.55 10.55
C LYS A 387 -1.33 -14.20 10.58
N PRO A 388 -1.42 -13.44 11.68
CA PRO A 388 -0.64 -12.21 11.82
C PRO A 388 0.86 -12.52 11.76
N VAL A 389 1.61 -11.74 10.99
CA VAL A 389 3.06 -11.85 10.86
C VAL A 389 3.70 -10.56 11.33
N PHE A 390 4.70 -10.65 12.21
CA PHE A 390 5.44 -9.49 12.66
C PHE A 390 6.38 -9.00 11.56
N LEU A 391 6.23 -7.77 11.12
CA LEU A 391 7.03 -7.18 10.04
C LEU A 391 8.27 -6.45 10.55
N GLY A 392 8.15 -5.66 11.64
CA GLY A 392 9.21 -4.82 12.19
C GLY A 392 9.29 -3.43 11.56
N ALA A 393 9.88 -2.50 12.31
CA ALA A 393 9.87 -1.07 12.02
C ALA A 393 10.57 -0.65 10.68
N LYS A 394 11.55 -1.42 10.24
CA LYS A 394 12.30 -1.14 9.00
C LYS A 394 11.94 -2.11 7.86
N HIS A 395 10.83 -2.86 7.99
CA HIS A 395 10.42 -3.88 7.02
C HIS A 395 10.34 -3.34 5.59
N GLN A 396 9.58 -2.27 5.39
CA GLN A 396 9.37 -1.68 4.07
C GLN A 396 10.70 -1.21 3.44
N GLN A 397 11.55 -0.55 4.23
CA GLN A 397 12.87 -0.12 3.78
C GLN A 397 13.72 -1.33 3.34
N VAL A 398 13.82 -2.37 4.17
CA VAL A 398 14.62 -3.55 3.87
C VAL A 398 14.11 -4.26 2.62
N TRP A 399 12.78 -4.38 2.46
CA TRP A 399 12.21 -5.00 1.29
C TRP A 399 12.43 -4.17 0.02
N GLU A 400 11.91 -2.95 -0.03
CA GLU A 400 11.87 -2.16 -1.27
C GLU A 400 13.23 -1.65 -1.73
N THR A 401 14.12 -1.29 -0.79
CA THR A 401 15.40 -0.68 -1.16
C THR A 401 16.56 -1.64 -1.18
N ILE A 402 16.42 -2.84 -0.59
CA ILE A 402 17.52 -3.79 -0.44
C ILE A 402 17.20 -5.14 -1.08
N PHE A 403 16.24 -5.91 -0.54
CA PHE A 403 15.99 -7.28 -1.00
C PHE A 403 15.37 -7.35 -2.39
N GLU A 404 14.32 -6.59 -2.65
CA GLU A 404 13.64 -6.61 -3.95
C GLU A 404 14.57 -6.25 -5.12
N PRO A 405 15.38 -5.16 -5.09
CA PRO A 405 16.31 -4.84 -6.17
C PRO A 405 17.37 -5.91 -6.42
N GLN A 406 17.89 -6.56 -5.37
CA GLN A 406 18.88 -7.63 -5.52
C GLN A 406 18.24 -8.90 -6.10
N MET A 407 17.03 -9.26 -5.66
CA MET A 407 16.26 -10.38 -6.23
C MET A 407 15.95 -10.16 -7.71
N GLN A 408 15.56 -8.96 -8.10
CA GLN A 408 15.35 -8.57 -9.49
C GLN A 408 16.64 -8.62 -10.33
N ALA A 409 17.77 -8.20 -9.74
CA ALA A 409 19.06 -8.29 -10.41
C ALA A 409 19.44 -9.76 -10.71
N ALA A 410 19.18 -10.66 -9.77
CA ALA A 410 19.36 -12.11 -9.96
C ALA A 410 18.37 -12.70 -10.97
N GLU A 411 17.08 -12.34 -10.90
CA GLU A 411 16.03 -12.77 -11.82
C GLU A 411 16.38 -12.41 -13.28
N ARG A 412 16.99 -11.25 -13.49
CA ARG A 412 17.40 -10.76 -14.81
C ARG A 412 18.79 -11.26 -15.23
N GLY A 413 19.44 -12.08 -14.41
CA GLY A 413 20.78 -12.65 -14.69
C GLY A 413 21.94 -11.65 -14.59
N ARG A 414 21.73 -10.49 -13.92
CA ARG A 414 22.78 -9.50 -13.68
C ARG A 414 23.75 -9.91 -12.56
N LEU A 415 23.26 -10.71 -11.62
CA LEU A 415 23.99 -11.34 -10.52
C LEU A 415 23.62 -12.81 -10.42
N SER A 416 24.49 -13.63 -9.85
CA SER A 416 24.09 -14.97 -9.40
C SER A 416 23.14 -14.86 -8.19
N SER A 417 22.29 -15.87 -7.96
CA SER A 417 21.40 -15.90 -6.81
C SER A 417 22.13 -15.67 -5.49
N ASP A 418 23.25 -16.38 -5.28
CA ASP A 418 24.00 -16.30 -4.03
C ASP A 418 24.75 -14.95 -3.87
N ALA A 419 25.27 -14.36 -4.96
CA ALA A 419 25.88 -13.04 -4.90
C ALA A 419 24.84 -11.96 -4.57
N ALA A 420 23.66 -12.02 -5.16
CA ALA A 420 22.56 -11.10 -4.89
C ALA A 420 22.03 -11.26 -3.47
N TRP A 421 21.85 -12.50 -2.99
CA TRP A 421 21.48 -12.80 -1.62
C TRP A 421 22.46 -12.24 -0.60
N LYS A 422 23.77 -12.57 -0.78
CA LYS A 422 24.80 -12.07 0.11
C LYS A 422 24.80 -10.55 0.18
N LYS A 423 24.69 -9.89 -0.96
CA LYS A 423 24.63 -8.44 -1.04
C LYS A 423 23.41 -7.88 -0.30
N ALA A 424 22.23 -8.46 -0.50
CA ALA A 424 21.01 -8.05 0.20
C ALA A 424 21.15 -8.17 1.72
N VAL A 425 21.69 -9.30 2.21
CA VAL A 425 21.91 -9.53 3.64
C VAL A 425 22.93 -8.54 4.23
N ASP A 426 24.05 -8.33 3.55
CA ASP A 426 25.11 -7.41 4.03
C ASP A 426 24.61 -5.96 4.10
N GLU A 427 23.87 -5.52 3.08
CA GLU A 427 23.24 -4.18 3.04
C GLU A 427 22.16 -4.03 4.12
N ALA A 428 21.32 -5.05 4.32
CA ALA A 428 20.27 -5.01 5.35
C ALA A 428 20.87 -4.95 6.77
N LYS A 429 21.88 -5.77 7.08
CA LYS A 429 22.58 -5.71 8.36
C LYS A 429 23.16 -4.32 8.63
N LYS A 430 23.76 -3.69 7.61
CA LYS A 430 24.31 -2.33 7.72
C LYS A 430 23.23 -1.27 7.93
N ALA A 431 22.05 -1.41 7.28
CA ALA A 431 20.95 -0.45 7.39
C ALA A 431 20.15 -0.59 8.70
N THR A 432 20.31 -1.72 9.40
CA THR A 432 19.54 -2.07 10.60
C THR A 432 20.35 -2.12 11.89
N SER A 433 21.69 -2.02 11.77
CA SER A 433 22.64 -1.86 12.89
C SER A 433 22.49 -0.54 13.62
#